data_820290a463e8044dac851ea65f3af350
#
_entry.id   820290a463e8044dac851ea65f3af350
#
_cell.length_a   1.000
_cell.length_b   1.000
_cell.length_c   1.000
_cell.angle_alpha   90.00
_cell.angle_beta   90.00
_cell.angle_gamma   90.00
#
_symmetry.space_group_name_H-M   'P 1'
#
loop_
_entity.id
_entity.type
_entity.pdbx_description
1 polymer ?
#
loop_
_entity_poly.entity_id
_entity_poly.type
_entity_poly.pdbx_seq_one_letter_code
_entity_poly.pdbx_strand_id
1 'polypeptide(L)'
;KAYQFPDYDTPIRIGRRVAVIGGGNTAMDAVRTARRLGAEKAYLVYRRSKKEMPARVEEIHHAEEEGIEFLLMTNPVRILTDSDNWVVGMECQRMELGEPDDSGRRRPVPIPGSNFVINVETVIEAVGQAPNPIIQATTPGLNIGKKGIVVTDDGQRTSRVGIFAGGDLSRGGATVILAMRDGKQAAAAIHEYLSTKKTNHEDDSPLYTNTYCQYIS
;
A
#
# COMPACT_ATOMS: atom_id res chain seq x y z
N LYS A 1 4.22 12.11 -11.54
CA LYS A 1 5.35 13.02 -11.92
C LYS A 1 5.64 12.96 -13.43
N ALA A 2 5.82 11.79 -13.97
CA ALA A 2 6.15 11.60 -15.38
C ALA A 2 5.16 12.27 -16.35
N TYR A 3 3.88 12.21 -16.04
CA TYR A 3 2.83 12.85 -16.83
C TYR A 3 2.79 14.37 -16.64
N GLN A 4 3.03 14.86 -15.42
CA GLN A 4 2.97 16.28 -15.06
C GLN A 4 4.28 17.03 -15.35
N PHE A 5 5.39 16.32 -15.40
CA PHE A 5 6.73 16.87 -15.56
C PHE A 5 7.50 16.12 -16.66
N PRO A 6 7.12 16.31 -17.93
CA PRO A 6 7.73 15.61 -19.07
C PRO A 6 9.23 15.96 -19.25
N ASP A 7 9.68 17.08 -18.66
CA ASP A 7 11.08 17.52 -18.71
C ASP A 7 11.99 16.77 -17.72
N TYR A 8 11.43 15.90 -16.88
CA TYR A 8 12.25 15.06 -16.01
C TYR A 8 12.86 13.90 -16.80
N ASP A 9 14.19 13.78 -16.75
CA ASP A 9 14.99 12.71 -17.38
C ASP A 9 14.72 11.29 -16.81
N THR A 10 13.64 11.09 -16.11
CA THR A 10 13.27 9.75 -15.62
C THR A 10 12.80 8.90 -16.81
N PRO A 11 13.53 7.86 -17.22
CA PRO A 11 13.12 7.04 -18.33
C PRO A 11 11.84 6.29 -17.98
N ILE A 12 10.75 6.61 -18.67
CA ILE A 12 9.48 5.92 -18.53
C ILE A 12 9.35 4.98 -19.73
N ARG A 13 9.38 3.69 -19.40
CA ARG A 13 9.07 2.65 -20.39
C ARG A 13 7.68 2.12 -20.06
N ILE A 14 6.72 2.50 -20.87
CA ILE A 14 5.38 1.95 -20.81
C ILE A 14 5.13 1.15 -22.09
N GLY A 15 4.60 -0.06 -21.93
CA GLY A 15 4.21 -0.88 -23.06
C GLY A 15 2.93 -0.38 -23.73
N ARG A 16 2.61 -0.89 -24.90
CA ARG A 16 1.37 -0.56 -25.61
C ARG A 16 0.14 -1.09 -24.86
N ARG A 17 0.30 -2.21 -24.13
CA ARG A 17 -0.75 -2.85 -23.33
C ARG A 17 -0.29 -2.97 -21.89
N VAL A 18 -1.02 -2.34 -21.00
CA VAL A 18 -0.69 -2.25 -19.57
C VAL A 18 -1.78 -2.90 -18.74
N ALA A 19 -1.41 -3.73 -17.77
CA ALA A 19 -2.32 -4.22 -16.75
C ALA A 19 -1.97 -3.62 -15.38
N VAL A 20 -2.97 -3.09 -14.70
CA VAL A 20 -2.86 -2.64 -13.31
C VAL A 20 -3.69 -3.56 -12.43
N ILE A 21 -3.05 -4.16 -11.43
CA ILE A 21 -3.67 -5.09 -10.48
C ILE A 21 -4.10 -4.31 -9.24
N GLY A 22 -5.39 -4.27 -8.97
CA GLY A 22 -5.94 -3.60 -7.79
C GLY A 22 -7.31 -2.99 -8.05
N GLY A 23 -7.95 -2.51 -6.98
CA GLY A 23 -9.29 -1.91 -7.06
C GLY A 23 -9.42 -0.64 -6.20
N GLY A 24 -8.33 -0.14 -5.63
CA GLY A 24 -8.29 1.09 -4.83
C GLY A 24 -7.94 2.35 -5.64
N ASN A 25 -7.93 3.51 -5.00
CA ASN A 25 -7.60 4.79 -5.66
C ASN A 25 -6.22 4.74 -6.33
N THR A 26 -5.22 4.10 -5.69
CA THR A 26 -3.88 3.91 -6.27
C THR A 26 -3.92 3.16 -7.60
N ALA A 27 -4.79 2.16 -7.72
CA ALA A 27 -4.97 1.43 -8.98
C ALA A 27 -5.63 2.29 -10.05
N MET A 28 -6.62 3.13 -9.66
CA MET A 28 -7.24 4.10 -10.56
C MET A 28 -6.21 5.12 -11.07
N ASP A 29 -5.42 5.70 -10.18
CA ASP A 29 -4.35 6.65 -10.55
C ASP A 29 -3.34 6.00 -11.49
N ALA A 30 -2.89 4.78 -11.18
CA ALA A 30 -1.90 4.08 -11.98
C ALA A 30 -2.41 3.74 -13.38
N VAL A 31 -3.62 3.20 -13.53
CA VAL A 31 -4.18 2.78 -14.82
C VAL A 31 -4.49 4.00 -15.72
N ARG A 32 -5.05 5.07 -15.15
CA ARG A 32 -5.30 6.32 -15.85
C ARG A 32 -4.00 7.00 -16.29
N THR A 33 -2.98 7.00 -15.40
CA THR A 33 -1.66 7.52 -15.75
C THR A 33 -1.04 6.71 -16.88
N ALA A 34 -1.11 5.39 -16.86
CA ALA A 34 -0.63 4.54 -17.93
C ALA A 34 -1.31 4.86 -19.28
N ARG A 35 -2.63 5.06 -19.26
CA ARG A 35 -3.39 5.46 -20.45
C ARG A 35 -2.94 6.82 -21.01
N ARG A 36 -2.76 7.80 -20.14
CA ARG A 36 -2.32 9.16 -20.50
C ARG A 36 -0.87 9.21 -20.98
N LEU A 37 -0.01 8.28 -20.54
CA LEU A 37 1.36 8.14 -21.03
C LEU A 37 1.45 7.44 -22.37
N GLY A 38 0.34 7.05 -23.00
CA GLY A 38 0.29 6.53 -24.36
C GLY A 38 0.04 5.03 -24.48
N ALA A 39 -0.33 4.34 -23.43
CA ALA A 39 -0.78 2.96 -23.57
C ALA A 39 -2.01 2.90 -24.50
N GLU A 40 -1.96 2.02 -25.52
CA GLU A 40 -3.08 1.80 -26.46
C GLU A 40 -4.25 1.11 -25.76
N LYS A 41 -3.92 0.17 -24.85
CA LYS A 41 -4.86 -0.53 -23.98
C LYS A 41 -4.38 -0.53 -22.54
N ALA A 42 -5.27 -0.17 -21.64
CA ALA A 42 -5.03 -0.23 -20.21
C ALA A 42 -6.11 -1.06 -19.52
N TYR A 43 -5.68 -2.10 -18.83
CA TYR A 43 -6.56 -3.05 -18.12
C TYR A 43 -6.47 -2.80 -16.63
N LEU A 44 -7.63 -2.72 -15.97
CA LEU A 44 -7.73 -2.81 -14.53
C LEU A 44 -8.14 -4.23 -14.14
N VAL A 45 -7.25 -4.97 -13.51
CA VAL A 45 -7.47 -6.36 -13.10
C VAL A 45 -7.85 -6.39 -11.63
N TYR A 46 -9.07 -6.85 -11.34
CA TYR A 46 -9.59 -6.87 -9.97
C TYR A 46 -10.32 -8.17 -9.67
N ARG A 47 -9.96 -8.78 -8.53
CA ARG A 47 -10.45 -10.11 -8.13
C ARG A 47 -11.90 -10.16 -7.63
N ARG A 48 -12.56 -9.02 -7.45
CA ARG A 48 -13.97 -8.92 -7.04
C ARG A 48 -14.78 -8.15 -8.08
N SER A 49 -16.06 -7.94 -7.80
CA SER A 49 -16.91 -7.11 -8.65
C SER A 49 -16.66 -5.62 -8.43
N LYS A 50 -17.25 -4.82 -9.30
CA LYS A 50 -17.19 -3.33 -9.21
C LYS A 50 -17.73 -2.81 -7.88
N LYS A 51 -18.75 -3.48 -7.32
CA LYS A 51 -19.38 -3.11 -6.05
C LYS A 51 -18.42 -3.21 -4.86
N GLU A 52 -17.50 -4.14 -4.88
CA GLU A 52 -16.51 -4.35 -3.81
C GLU A 52 -15.23 -3.52 -3.99
N MET A 53 -15.15 -2.67 -5.02
CA MET A 53 -13.99 -1.81 -5.23
C MET A 53 -13.90 -0.76 -4.13
N PRO A 54 -12.73 -0.62 -3.45
CA PRO A 54 -12.53 0.39 -2.43
C PRO A 54 -12.20 1.79 -2.99
N ALA A 55 -12.03 1.92 -4.30
CA ALA A 55 -11.84 3.20 -4.96
C ALA A 55 -13.11 4.08 -4.86
N ARG A 56 -12.92 5.39 -4.91
CA ARG A 56 -14.04 6.34 -4.98
C ARG A 56 -14.81 6.14 -6.27
N VAL A 57 -16.12 6.30 -6.19
CA VAL A 57 -17.03 6.12 -7.34
C VAL A 57 -16.66 7.06 -8.50
N GLU A 58 -16.28 8.29 -8.18
CA GLU A 58 -15.86 9.28 -9.15
C GLU A 58 -14.60 8.85 -9.91
N GLU A 59 -13.62 8.26 -9.20
CA GLU A 59 -12.37 7.77 -9.83
C GLU A 59 -12.63 6.57 -10.75
N ILE A 60 -13.56 5.70 -10.37
CA ILE A 60 -13.99 4.57 -11.21
C ILE A 60 -14.67 5.12 -12.49
N HIS A 61 -15.53 6.12 -12.35
CA HIS A 61 -16.22 6.72 -13.48
C HIS A 61 -15.26 7.41 -14.45
N HIS A 62 -14.31 8.20 -13.92
CA HIS A 62 -13.27 8.82 -14.74
C HIS A 62 -12.42 7.78 -15.49
N ALA A 63 -12.10 6.65 -14.85
CA ALA A 63 -11.36 5.58 -15.52
C ALA A 63 -12.18 4.96 -16.66
N GLU A 64 -13.50 4.80 -16.51
CA GLU A 64 -14.39 4.33 -17.58
C GLU A 64 -14.47 5.34 -18.73
N GLU A 65 -14.59 6.63 -18.45
CA GLU A 65 -14.58 7.69 -19.45
C GLU A 65 -13.28 7.76 -20.25
N GLU A 66 -12.14 7.46 -19.61
CA GLU A 66 -10.82 7.40 -20.26
C GLU A 66 -10.59 6.10 -21.04
N GLY A 67 -11.59 5.22 -21.12
CA GLY A 67 -11.55 3.98 -21.91
C GLY A 67 -10.71 2.87 -21.28
N ILE A 68 -10.62 2.82 -19.94
CA ILE A 68 -9.97 1.72 -19.23
C ILE A 68 -10.84 0.47 -19.33
N GLU A 69 -10.25 -0.66 -19.68
CA GLU A 69 -10.91 -1.96 -19.72
C GLU A 69 -10.88 -2.63 -18.34
N PHE A 70 -12.04 -2.84 -17.71
CA PHE A 70 -12.14 -3.47 -16.40
C PHE A 70 -12.26 -5.00 -16.53
N LEU A 71 -11.22 -5.72 -16.13
CA LEU A 71 -11.21 -7.16 -15.98
C LEU A 71 -11.57 -7.54 -14.54
N LEU A 72 -12.85 -7.42 -14.23
CA LEU A 72 -13.40 -7.76 -12.92
C LEU A 72 -13.49 -9.29 -12.72
N MET A 73 -13.65 -9.73 -11.49
CA MET A 73 -13.71 -11.17 -11.15
C MET A 73 -12.52 -11.92 -11.71
N THR A 74 -11.35 -11.28 -11.70
CA THR A 74 -10.14 -11.79 -12.35
C THR A 74 -8.96 -11.60 -11.40
N ASN A 75 -8.23 -12.68 -11.15
CA ASN A 75 -7.04 -12.68 -10.30
C ASN A 75 -5.81 -13.06 -11.12
N PRO A 76 -4.70 -12.31 -11.03
CA PRO A 76 -3.46 -12.70 -11.66
C PRO A 76 -2.90 -13.97 -11.00
N VAL A 77 -2.35 -14.87 -11.79
CA VAL A 77 -1.73 -16.12 -11.34
C VAL A 77 -0.21 -16.02 -11.51
N ARG A 78 0.20 -15.54 -12.68
CA ARG A 78 1.62 -15.46 -13.01
C ARG A 78 1.88 -14.43 -14.12
N ILE A 79 3.02 -13.75 -14.06
CA ILE A 79 3.53 -12.90 -15.14
C ILE A 79 4.32 -13.77 -16.10
N LEU A 80 4.11 -13.58 -17.40
CA LEU A 80 4.79 -14.31 -18.45
C LEU A 80 5.86 -13.39 -19.05
N THR A 81 7.07 -13.92 -19.24
CA THR A 81 8.21 -13.19 -19.79
C THR A 81 8.78 -13.92 -21.01
N ASP A 82 9.47 -13.19 -21.86
CA ASP A 82 10.31 -13.72 -22.93
C ASP A 82 11.69 -14.18 -22.42
N SER A 83 12.58 -14.56 -23.35
CA SER A 83 13.96 -14.99 -23.04
C SER A 83 14.82 -13.93 -22.36
N ASP A 84 14.50 -12.66 -22.57
CA ASP A 84 15.22 -11.50 -22.03
C ASP A 84 14.59 -10.97 -20.74
N ASN A 85 13.64 -11.70 -20.17
CA ASN A 85 12.84 -11.35 -18.97
C ASN A 85 11.94 -10.12 -19.14
N TRP A 86 11.58 -9.75 -20.37
CA TRP A 86 10.56 -8.74 -20.61
C TRP A 86 9.16 -9.34 -20.49
N VAL A 87 8.24 -8.58 -19.91
CA VAL A 87 6.83 -8.98 -19.79
C VAL A 87 6.20 -9.07 -21.18
N VAL A 88 5.59 -10.22 -21.48
CA VAL A 88 4.84 -10.47 -22.73
C VAL A 88 3.39 -10.82 -22.47
N GLY A 89 3.03 -11.12 -21.22
CA GLY A 89 1.67 -11.45 -20.88
C GLY A 89 1.46 -11.66 -19.38
N MET A 90 0.23 -11.89 -19.00
CA MET A 90 -0.16 -12.25 -17.64
C MET A 90 -1.22 -13.36 -17.70
N GLU A 91 -0.94 -14.46 -17.02
CA GLU A 91 -1.93 -15.52 -16.78
C GLU A 91 -2.86 -15.09 -15.65
N CYS A 92 -4.15 -15.17 -15.91
CA CYS A 92 -5.20 -14.81 -14.98
C CYS A 92 -6.15 -15.98 -14.77
N GLN A 93 -6.87 -15.98 -13.65
CA GLN A 93 -7.92 -16.93 -13.34
C GLN A 93 -9.22 -16.19 -13.05
N ARG A 94 -10.35 -16.76 -13.51
CA ARG A 94 -11.68 -16.24 -13.18
C ARG A 94 -12.00 -16.51 -11.72
N MET A 95 -12.74 -15.57 -11.13
CA MET A 95 -13.17 -15.64 -9.74
C MET A 95 -14.69 -15.63 -9.66
N GLU A 96 -15.22 -16.16 -8.59
CA GLU A 96 -16.60 -15.96 -8.15
C GLU A 96 -16.62 -15.33 -6.76
N LEU A 97 -17.77 -14.82 -6.34
CA LEU A 97 -17.93 -14.20 -5.02
C LEU A 97 -18.60 -15.19 -4.06
N GLY A 98 -17.84 -15.60 -3.05
CA GLY A 98 -18.31 -16.37 -1.91
C GLY A 98 -18.92 -15.49 -0.80
N GLU A 99 -18.91 -16.01 0.43
CA GLU A 99 -19.41 -15.31 1.61
C GLU A 99 -18.60 -14.05 1.93
N PRO A 100 -19.18 -13.08 2.64
CA PRO A 100 -18.47 -11.87 3.09
C PRO A 100 -17.25 -12.19 3.97
N ASP A 101 -16.19 -11.42 3.82
CA ASP A 101 -15.04 -11.41 4.73
C ASP A 101 -15.27 -10.47 5.93
N ASP A 102 -14.28 -10.39 6.85
CA ASP A 102 -14.34 -9.54 8.05
C ASP A 102 -14.53 -8.04 7.74
N SER A 103 -14.32 -7.61 6.50
CA SER A 103 -14.57 -6.24 6.04
C SER A 103 -15.98 -6.04 5.46
N GLY A 104 -16.81 -7.09 5.46
CA GLY A 104 -18.15 -7.09 4.87
C GLY A 104 -18.15 -7.23 3.34
N ARG A 105 -17.00 -7.37 2.68
CA ARG A 105 -16.89 -7.56 1.24
C ARG A 105 -16.85 -9.06 0.91
N ARG A 106 -17.55 -9.47 -0.14
CA ARG A 106 -17.58 -10.87 -0.57
C ARG A 106 -16.18 -11.37 -0.94
N ARG A 107 -15.84 -12.58 -0.46
CA ARG A 107 -14.54 -13.20 -0.73
C ARG A 107 -14.44 -13.62 -2.19
N PRO A 108 -13.32 -13.34 -2.87
CA PRO A 108 -13.08 -13.89 -4.19
C PRO A 108 -12.67 -15.36 -4.06
N VAL A 109 -13.37 -16.24 -4.76
CA VAL A 109 -13.11 -17.69 -4.82
C VAL A 109 -12.65 -18.04 -6.23
N PRO A 110 -11.51 -18.72 -6.41
CA PRO A 110 -11.04 -19.12 -7.72
C PRO A 110 -11.96 -20.17 -8.36
N ILE A 111 -12.28 -20.01 -9.65
CA ILE A 111 -12.98 -21.02 -10.43
C ILE A 111 -11.94 -21.98 -11.02
N PRO A 112 -11.93 -23.26 -10.64
CA PRO A 112 -10.94 -24.22 -11.15
C PRO A 112 -10.98 -24.33 -12.68
N GLY A 113 -9.82 -24.41 -13.32
CA GLY A 113 -9.70 -24.60 -14.77
C GLY A 113 -10.09 -23.38 -15.63
N SER A 114 -10.30 -22.22 -15.02
CA SER A 114 -10.74 -21.01 -15.73
C SER A 114 -9.58 -20.08 -16.12
N ASN A 115 -8.35 -20.59 -16.13
CA ASN A 115 -7.17 -19.79 -16.46
C ASN A 115 -7.22 -19.30 -17.91
N PHE A 116 -6.76 -18.09 -18.13
CA PHE A 116 -6.61 -17.47 -19.44
C PHE A 116 -5.45 -16.49 -19.44
N VAL A 117 -4.93 -16.17 -20.61
CA VAL A 117 -3.80 -15.25 -20.77
C VAL A 117 -4.28 -13.94 -21.38
N ILE A 118 -3.82 -12.83 -20.83
CA ILE A 118 -3.89 -11.51 -21.45
C ILE A 118 -2.50 -11.08 -21.91
N ASN A 119 -2.41 -10.56 -23.14
CA ASN A 119 -1.15 -10.05 -23.67
C ASN A 119 -0.92 -8.63 -23.17
N VAL A 120 0.10 -8.45 -22.36
CA VAL A 120 0.51 -7.16 -21.80
C VAL A 120 2.03 -7.05 -21.77
N GLU A 121 2.55 -5.85 -21.85
CA GLU A 121 3.98 -5.55 -21.88
C GLU A 121 4.43 -4.84 -20.59
N THR A 122 3.46 -4.40 -19.78
CA THR A 122 3.72 -3.81 -18.46
C THR A 122 2.65 -4.26 -17.47
N VAL A 123 3.10 -4.65 -16.28
CA VAL A 123 2.22 -4.99 -15.16
C VAL A 123 2.56 -4.10 -13.98
N ILE A 124 1.56 -3.47 -13.39
CA ILE A 124 1.68 -2.58 -12.22
C ILE A 124 0.87 -3.18 -11.08
N GLU A 125 1.53 -3.49 -9.96
CA GLU A 125 0.86 -3.94 -8.75
C GLU A 125 0.44 -2.76 -7.87
N ALA A 126 -0.87 -2.61 -7.66
CA ALA A 126 -1.49 -1.59 -6.81
C ALA A 126 -2.40 -2.23 -5.76
N VAL A 127 -1.89 -3.27 -5.08
CA VAL A 127 -2.68 -4.17 -4.21
C VAL A 127 -2.72 -3.74 -2.74
N GLY A 128 -2.19 -2.59 -2.40
CA GLY A 128 -2.09 -2.12 -1.02
C GLY A 128 -0.93 -2.79 -0.25
N GLN A 129 -0.64 -2.24 0.92
CA GLN A 129 0.46 -2.67 1.76
C GLN A 129 -0.03 -3.06 3.15
N ALA A 130 0.74 -3.91 3.83
CA ALA A 130 0.56 -4.26 5.23
C ALA A 130 1.78 -3.77 6.04
N PRO A 131 1.65 -3.57 7.35
CA PRO A 131 2.79 -3.28 8.22
C PRO A 131 3.90 -4.32 8.06
N ASN A 132 5.16 -3.87 8.08
CA ASN A 132 6.30 -4.76 7.93
C ASN A 132 6.38 -5.72 9.13
N PRO A 133 6.32 -7.05 8.92
CA PRO A 133 6.34 -8.03 10.00
C PRO A 133 7.64 -8.03 10.80
N ILE A 134 8.71 -7.43 10.29
CA ILE A 134 9.99 -7.30 11.01
C ILE A 134 9.82 -6.55 12.34
N ILE A 135 8.93 -5.54 12.39
CA ILE A 135 8.67 -4.77 13.63
C ILE A 135 8.18 -5.69 14.73
N GLN A 136 7.25 -6.60 14.41
CA GLN A 136 6.76 -7.60 15.37
C GLN A 136 7.85 -8.57 15.79
N ALA A 137 8.63 -9.06 14.84
CA ALA A 137 9.64 -10.09 15.07
C ALA A 137 10.83 -9.58 15.89
N THR A 138 11.20 -8.30 15.71
CA THR A 138 12.40 -7.71 16.32
C THR A 138 12.13 -6.87 17.56
N THR A 139 10.84 -6.61 17.89
CA THR A 139 10.48 -5.78 19.04
C THR A 139 9.53 -6.54 20.00
N PRO A 140 10.06 -7.48 20.79
CA PRO A 140 9.24 -8.22 21.75
C PRO A 140 8.54 -7.29 22.74
N GLY A 141 7.29 -7.63 23.12
CA GLY A 141 6.48 -6.87 24.06
C GLY A 141 5.68 -5.70 23.45
N LEU A 142 5.71 -5.53 22.12
CA LEU A 142 4.74 -4.69 21.43
C LEU A 142 3.39 -5.43 21.32
N ASN A 143 2.31 -4.78 21.72
CA ASN A 143 0.97 -5.27 21.45
C ASN A 143 0.63 -5.03 19.98
N ILE A 144 0.32 -6.13 19.29
CA ILE A 144 -0.02 -6.11 17.88
C ILE A 144 -1.50 -6.44 17.72
N GLY A 145 -2.19 -5.57 17.01
CA GLY A 145 -3.60 -5.70 16.68
C GLY A 145 -3.85 -6.50 15.41
N LYS A 146 -5.10 -6.50 14.97
CA LYS A 146 -5.50 -7.13 13.70
C LYS A 146 -4.69 -6.54 12.54
N LYS A 147 -4.36 -7.37 11.55
CA LYS A 147 -3.59 -7.00 10.34
C LYS A 147 -2.16 -6.53 10.61
N GLY A 148 -1.58 -6.82 11.77
CA GLY A 148 -0.18 -6.48 12.07
C GLY A 148 0.08 -5.03 12.48
N ILE A 149 -0.96 -4.25 12.79
CA ILE A 149 -0.80 -2.87 13.28
C ILE A 149 -0.32 -2.86 14.74
N VAL A 150 0.47 -1.86 15.08
CA VAL A 150 0.90 -1.64 16.47
C VAL A 150 -0.21 -0.94 17.24
N VAL A 151 -0.62 -1.51 18.38
CA VAL A 151 -1.64 -0.91 19.24
C VAL A 151 -1.06 0.26 20.02
N THR A 152 -1.73 1.41 19.97
CA THR A 152 -1.34 2.64 20.67
C THR A 152 -2.52 3.23 21.44
N ASP A 153 -2.21 4.03 22.45
CA ASP A 153 -3.18 4.91 23.12
C ASP A 153 -3.41 6.22 22.34
N ASP A 154 -4.21 7.13 22.89
CA ASP A 154 -4.51 8.43 22.27
C ASP A 154 -3.28 9.34 22.14
N GLY A 155 -2.23 9.13 22.92
CA GLY A 155 -0.94 9.80 22.85
C GLY A 155 0.05 9.11 21.91
N GLN A 156 -0.39 8.11 21.16
CA GLN A 156 0.46 7.29 20.28
C GLN A 156 1.55 6.50 21.04
N ARG A 157 1.37 6.25 22.35
CA ARG A 157 2.26 5.41 23.16
C ARG A 157 1.94 3.94 22.90
N THR A 158 2.98 3.14 22.74
CA THR A 158 2.83 1.68 22.60
C THR A 158 2.83 0.98 23.97
N SER A 159 2.62 -0.33 23.99
CA SER A 159 2.79 -1.15 25.19
C SER A 159 4.22 -1.16 25.75
N ARG A 160 5.22 -0.72 24.97
CA ARG A 160 6.61 -0.58 25.44
C ARG A 160 6.93 0.87 25.77
N VAL A 161 7.38 1.09 27.00
CA VAL A 161 7.78 2.40 27.48
C VAL A 161 8.90 3.00 26.58
N GLY A 162 8.71 4.25 26.15
CA GLY A 162 9.65 4.96 25.31
C GLY A 162 9.54 4.65 23.82
N ILE A 163 8.59 3.80 23.42
CA ILE A 163 8.28 3.53 22.01
C ILE A 163 6.91 4.12 21.68
N PHE A 164 6.87 4.87 20.58
CA PHE A 164 5.67 5.53 20.06
C PHE A 164 5.45 5.08 18.62
N ALA A 165 4.20 5.04 18.16
CA ALA A 165 3.87 4.69 16.78
C ALA A 165 2.66 5.48 16.32
N GLY A 166 2.66 5.89 15.04
CA GLY A 166 1.56 6.64 14.44
C GLY A 166 1.44 6.36 12.94
N GLY A 167 0.43 6.96 12.30
CA GLY A 167 0.17 6.79 10.87
C GLY A 167 -0.23 5.36 10.52
N ASP A 168 0.19 4.88 9.35
CA ASP A 168 -0.21 3.59 8.80
C ASP A 168 0.20 2.40 9.68
N LEU A 169 1.27 2.55 10.48
CA LEU A 169 1.73 1.50 11.38
C LEU A 169 0.74 1.23 12.53
N SER A 170 0.03 2.25 13.02
CA SER A 170 -0.93 2.14 14.13
C SER A 170 -2.39 2.09 13.68
N ARG A 171 -2.71 2.61 12.48
CA ARG A 171 -4.09 2.67 11.96
C ARG A 171 -4.38 1.68 10.84
N GLY A 172 -3.35 1.22 10.14
CA GLY A 172 -3.46 0.72 8.77
C GLY A 172 -3.51 1.87 7.77
N GLY A 173 -3.47 1.54 6.47
CA GLY A 173 -3.48 2.55 5.41
C GLY A 173 -4.67 3.50 5.50
N ALA A 174 -4.38 4.81 5.61
CA ALA A 174 -5.38 5.87 5.79
C ALA A 174 -4.96 7.14 5.01
N THR A 175 -5.42 8.32 5.45
CA THR A 175 -5.10 9.58 4.79
C THR A 175 -3.85 10.25 5.38
N VAL A 176 -3.17 11.06 4.55
CA VAL A 176 -2.01 11.87 4.97
C VAL A 176 -2.36 12.77 6.18
N ILE A 177 -3.57 13.36 6.19
CA ILE A 177 -4.03 14.24 7.29
C ILE A 177 -4.07 13.47 8.61
N LEU A 178 -4.53 12.23 8.61
CA LEU A 178 -4.57 11.38 9.82
C LEU A 178 -3.15 11.02 10.27
N ALA A 179 -2.26 10.68 9.36
CA ALA A 179 -0.86 10.41 9.67
C ALA A 179 -0.15 11.63 10.26
N MET A 180 -0.40 12.83 9.73
CA MET A 180 0.12 14.09 10.28
C MET A 180 -0.43 14.38 11.69
N ARG A 181 -1.72 14.10 11.94
CA ARG A 181 -2.31 14.22 13.28
C ARG A 181 -1.61 13.30 14.27
N ASP A 182 -1.45 12.04 13.91
CA ASP A 182 -0.79 11.05 14.76
C ASP A 182 0.66 11.45 15.05
N GLY A 183 1.38 11.97 14.06
CA GLY A 183 2.74 12.49 14.24
C GLY A 183 2.79 13.65 15.23
N LYS A 184 1.84 14.59 15.19
CA LYS A 184 1.75 15.69 16.15
C LYS A 184 1.43 15.19 17.56
N GLN A 185 0.52 14.23 17.70
CA GLN A 185 0.18 13.63 18.99
C GLN A 185 1.37 12.87 19.57
N ALA A 186 2.06 12.07 18.76
CA ALA A 186 3.28 11.38 19.17
C ALA A 186 4.37 12.34 19.61
N ALA A 187 4.61 13.44 18.87
CA ALA A 187 5.61 14.44 19.22
C ALA A 187 5.31 15.09 20.58
N ALA A 188 4.06 15.45 20.87
CA ALA A 188 3.65 15.98 22.15
C ALA A 188 3.89 14.99 23.29
N ALA A 189 3.49 13.72 23.10
CA ALA A 189 3.67 12.67 24.08
C ALA A 189 5.14 12.29 24.32
N ILE A 190 5.98 12.34 23.28
CA ILE A 190 7.44 12.16 23.38
C ILE A 190 8.04 13.31 24.20
N HIS A 191 7.64 14.54 23.93
CA HIS A 191 8.11 15.71 24.67
C HIS A 191 7.78 15.60 26.16
N GLU A 192 6.54 15.25 26.51
CA GLU A 192 6.10 15.01 27.88
C GLU A 192 6.93 13.91 28.55
N TYR A 193 7.10 12.76 27.86
CA TYR A 193 7.90 11.64 28.35
C TYR A 193 9.35 12.01 28.65
N LEU A 194 9.99 12.77 27.78
CA LEU A 194 11.37 13.21 27.95
C LEU A 194 11.51 14.28 29.05
N SER A 195 10.53 15.17 29.21
CA SER A 195 10.51 16.18 30.24
C SER A 195 10.39 15.57 31.64
N THR A 196 9.50 14.56 31.80
CA THR A 196 9.37 13.83 33.08
C THR A 196 10.60 12.98 33.40
N LYS A 197 11.33 12.48 32.41
CA LYS A 197 12.61 11.80 32.66
C LYS A 197 13.72 12.73 33.14
N LYS A 198 13.78 13.96 32.63
CA LYS A 198 14.77 14.95 33.07
C LYS A 198 14.63 15.33 34.54
N THR A 199 13.40 15.44 35.04
CA THR A 199 13.13 15.73 36.46
C THR A 199 13.50 14.59 37.40
N ASN A 200 13.57 13.35 36.90
CA ASN A 200 13.97 12.17 37.72
C ASN A 200 15.47 11.85 37.62
N HIS A 201 16.25 12.60 36.84
CA HIS A 201 17.69 12.40 36.61
C HIS A 201 18.57 13.57 37.12
N GLU A 202 18.10 14.39 38.04
CA GLU A 202 19.00 15.34 38.76
C GLU A 202 19.92 14.64 39.77
N ASP A 203 19.79 13.30 39.94
CA ASP A 203 20.74 12.49 40.69
C ASP A 203 21.17 11.30 39.83
N ASP A 204 22.46 11.25 39.50
CA ASP A 204 23.29 10.21 38.88
C ASP A 204 23.76 10.44 37.41
N SER A 205 25.05 10.92 37.43
CA SER A 205 26.20 10.69 36.54
C SER A 205 26.06 10.40 35.04
N PRO A 206 27.07 10.85 34.23
CA PRO A 206 27.00 10.91 32.77
C PRO A 206 27.43 9.59 32.13
N LEU A 207 26.51 8.83 31.63
CA LEU A 207 26.79 7.72 30.72
C LEU A 207 25.78 7.68 29.56
N TYR A 208 25.91 8.60 28.62
CA TYR A 208 25.57 8.34 27.22
C TYR A 208 26.50 9.15 26.33
N THR A 209 27.67 8.56 26.06
CA THR A 209 28.52 8.95 24.94
C THR A 209 27.79 8.70 23.63
N ASN A 210 27.74 9.74 22.82
CA ASN A 210 27.38 9.83 21.41
C ASN A 210 27.72 8.59 20.58
N THR A 211 26.75 7.73 20.24
CA THR A 211 26.99 6.63 19.28
C THR A 211 25.82 6.39 18.31
N TYR A 212 24.83 7.28 18.19
CA TYR A 212 23.72 7.09 17.24
C TYR A 212 23.43 8.30 16.34
N CYS A 213 24.47 8.90 15.76
CA CYS A 213 24.30 9.92 14.71
C CYS A 213 25.17 9.66 13.47
N GLN A 214 25.29 8.40 13.01
CA GLN A 214 26.09 8.08 11.81
C GLN A 214 25.41 7.24 10.75
N TYR A 215 24.07 7.18 10.73
CA TYR A 215 23.36 6.44 9.66
C TYR A 215 22.15 7.22 9.14
N ILE A 216 22.31 8.47 8.72
CA ILE A 216 21.44 9.10 7.70
C ILE A 216 22.31 10.15 6.97
N SER A 217 22.94 9.72 5.91
CA SER A 217 23.41 10.57 4.81
C SER A 217 23.19 9.81 3.50
#